data_44e1422a8e176a5f1b8c461db4c3ce0d
#
_entry.id   44e1422a8e176a5f1b8c461db4c3ce0d
#
_cell.length_a   1.000
_cell.length_b   1.000
_cell.length_c   1.000
_cell.angle_alpha   90.00
_cell.angle_beta   90.00
_cell.angle_gamma   90.00
#
_symmetry.space_group_name_H-M   'P 1'
#
loop_
_entity.id
_entity.type
_entity.pdbx_description
1 polymer ?
#
loop_
_entity_poly.entity_id
_entity_poly.type
_entity_poly.pdbx_seq_one_letter_code
_entity_poly.pdbx_strand_id
1 'polypeptide(L)'
;KLWRTLYGLKQAPRYFFKHLTDRLELAGYKQSQFDPCLFHANGSIIIFYVNDLLIYGRTDNDINTIISSVNKLGITLNCKGTAEGFLGIDIRREGNKTTLSQPGLTKCIIEELGLCSKNSTPTQVPAEQSPLA
;
A
#
# COMPACT_ATOMS: atom_id res chain seq x y z
N LYS A 1 24.24 26.43 -5.65
CA LYS A 1 23.60 25.34 -6.41
C LYS A 1 23.45 24.14 -5.48
N LEU A 2 22.19 23.73 -5.17
CA LEU A 2 21.94 22.56 -4.30
C LEU A 2 22.08 21.29 -5.14
N TRP A 3 22.86 20.33 -4.64
CA TRP A 3 23.10 19.03 -5.28
C TRP A 3 22.08 17.96 -4.83
N ARG A 4 21.30 18.23 -3.77
CA ARG A 4 20.26 17.35 -3.24
C ARG A 4 19.02 18.17 -2.92
N THR A 5 17.85 17.54 -3.04
CA THR A 5 16.57 18.14 -2.69
C THR A 5 16.45 18.25 -1.17
N LEU A 6 16.09 19.44 -0.67
CA LEU A 6 15.84 19.63 0.76
C LEU A 6 14.44 19.14 1.13
N TYR A 7 14.34 18.51 2.31
CA TYR A 7 13.07 18.13 2.90
C TYR A 7 12.21 19.38 3.13
N GLY A 8 10.91 19.31 2.76
CA GLY A 8 9.96 20.43 2.89
C GLY A 8 9.78 21.31 1.65
N LEU A 9 10.56 21.11 0.58
CA LEU A 9 10.27 21.76 -0.71
C LEU A 9 9.07 21.09 -1.39
N LYS A 10 8.15 21.88 -1.97
CA LYS A 10 6.97 21.38 -2.72
C LYS A 10 7.32 20.36 -3.82
N GLN A 11 8.51 20.43 -4.37
CA GLN A 11 8.99 19.56 -5.45
C GLN A 11 9.68 18.29 -4.94
N ALA A 12 10.04 18.22 -3.65
CA ALA A 12 10.79 17.10 -3.08
C ALA A 12 10.09 15.74 -3.27
N PRO A 13 8.77 15.60 -3.01
CA PRO A 13 8.07 14.34 -3.21
C PRO A 13 8.11 13.85 -4.66
N ARG A 14 7.98 14.76 -5.63
CA ARG A 14 8.01 14.43 -7.06
C ARG A 14 9.38 13.90 -7.49
N TYR A 15 10.46 14.54 -7.04
CA TYR A 15 11.82 14.09 -7.34
C TYR A 15 12.13 12.76 -6.66
N PHE A 16 11.68 12.57 -5.44
CA PHE A 16 11.85 11.31 -4.73
C PHE A 16 11.09 10.18 -5.43
N PHE A 17 9.82 10.39 -5.80
CA PHE A 17 9.02 9.43 -6.54
C PHE A 17 9.69 9.03 -7.86
N LYS A 18 10.14 10.03 -8.65
CA LYS A 18 10.85 9.74 -9.89
C LYS A 18 12.12 8.93 -9.66
N HIS A 19 12.91 9.31 -8.65
CA HIS A 19 14.14 8.58 -8.30
C HIS A 19 13.83 7.12 -7.90
N LEU A 20 12.78 6.90 -7.10
CA LEU A 20 12.34 5.57 -6.71
C LEU A 20 11.89 4.75 -7.92
N THR A 21 11.06 5.34 -8.80
CA THR A 21 10.61 4.68 -10.04
C THR A 21 11.79 4.23 -10.89
N ASP A 22 12.72 5.16 -11.20
CA ASP A 22 13.91 4.87 -12.01
C ASP A 22 14.73 3.71 -11.39
N ARG A 23 14.80 3.64 -10.05
CA ARG A 23 15.54 2.58 -9.33
C ARG A 23 14.81 1.24 -9.33
N LEU A 24 13.49 1.24 -9.16
CA LEU A 24 12.69 0.03 -9.22
C LEU A 24 12.69 -0.57 -10.63
N GLU A 25 12.63 0.27 -11.65
CA GLU A 25 12.75 -0.18 -13.05
C GLU A 25 14.12 -0.79 -13.35
N LEU A 26 15.21 -0.20 -12.86
CA LEU A 26 16.55 -0.78 -12.93
C LEU A 26 16.66 -2.12 -12.19
N ALA A 27 15.88 -2.33 -11.14
CA ALA A 27 15.77 -3.60 -10.43
C ALA A 27 14.87 -4.63 -11.15
N GLY A 28 14.28 -4.28 -12.30
CA GLY A 28 13.44 -5.15 -13.10
C GLY A 28 11.95 -5.12 -12.74
N TYR A 29 11.52 -4.16 -11.90
CA TYR A 29 10.11 -3.93 -11.60
C TYR A 29 9.47 -3.10 -12.70
N LYS A 30 8.22 -3.43 -13.04
CA LYS A 30 7.40 -2.67 -13.98
C LYS A 30 6.35 -1.88 -13.22
N GLN A 31 6.23 -0.60 -13.52
CA GLN A 31 5.17 0.25 -13.00
C GLN A 31 3.83 -0.17 -13.63
N SER A 32 2.77 -0.19 -12.84
CA SER A 32 1.42 -0.49 -13.32
C SER A 32 0.90 0.65 -14.22
N GLN A 33 0.14 0.26 -15.24
CA GLN A 33 -0.55 1.22 -16.12
C GLN A 33 -1.78 1.86 -15.44
N PHE A 34 -2.31 1.21 -14.40
CA PHE A 34 -3.52 1.66 -13.71
C PHE A 34 -3.21 2.53 -12.49
N ASP A 35 -2.14 2.21 -11.76
CA ASP A 35 -1.74 2.92 -10.57
C ASP A 35 -0.22 3.17 -10.61
N PRO A 36 0.23 4.43 -10.70
CA PRO A 36 1.64 4.76 -10.75
C PRO A 36 2.40 4.42 -9.46
N CYS A 37 1.70 4.20 -8.34
CA CYS A 37 2.31 3.81 -7.07
C CYS A 37 2.52 2.29 -6.94
N LEU A 38 2.01 1.50 -7.90
CA LEU A 38 2.11 0.04 -7.90
C LEU A 38 3.18 -0.44 -8.88
N PHE A 39 4.09 -1.26 -8.39
CA PHE A 39 5.14 -1.92 -9.17
C PHE A 39 5.04 -3.43 -9.01
N HIS A 40 5.35 -4.18 -10.05
CA HIS A 40 5.29 -5.64 -10.02
C HIS A 40 6.46 -6.28 -10.79
N ALA A 41 6.93 -7.41 -10.30
CA ALA A 41 7.91 -8.27 -10.97
C ALA A 41 7.85 -9.68 -10.38
N ASN A 42 7.95 -10.71 -11.22
CA ASN A 42 8.15 -12.11 -10.82
C ASN A 42 7.21 -12.62 -9.70
N GLY A 43 5.94 -12.17 -9.70
CA GLY A 43 4.96 -12.54 -8.69
C GLY A 43 5.08 -11.76 -7.37
N SER A 44 5.91 -10.74 -7.34
CA SER A 44 6.03 -9.79 -6.24
C SER A 44 5.38 -8.47 -6.60
N ILE A 45 4.86 -7.77 -5.59
CA ILE A 45 4.19 -6.48 -5.72
C ILE A 45 4.80 -5.52 -4.72
N ILE A 46 5.06 -4.29 -5.17
CA ILE A 46 5.50 -3.17 -4.33
C ILE A 46 4.48 -2.06 -4.50
N ILE A 47 3.91 -1.58 -3.41
CA ILE A 47 3.04 -0.41 -3.38
C ILE A 47 3.79 0.68 -2.60
N PHE A 48 3.96 1.82 -3.22
CA PHE A 48 4.64 2.95 -2.64
C PHE A 48 3.68 4.13 -2.49
N TYR A 49 3.59 4.70 -1.28
CA TYR A 49 2.81 5.89 -1.04
C TYR A 49 3.55 6.85 -0.10
N VAL A 50 3.93 8.00 -0.63
CA VAL A 50 4.69 9.06 0.05
C VAL A 50 6.00 8.53 0.66
N ASN A 51 5.98 8.10 1.92
CA ASN A 51 7.14 7.56 2.65
C ASN A 51 6.96 6.09 3.06
N ASP A 52 5.79 5.53 2.82
CA ASP A 52 5.47 4.16 3.18
C ASP A 52 5.54 3.23 1.97
N LEU A 53 6.03 2.05 2.20
CA LEU A 53 6.23 1.02 1.18
C LEU A 53 5.69 -0.30 1.69
N LEU A 54 4.75 -0.88 0.95
CA LEU A 54 4.22 -2.22 1.20
C LEU A 54 4.80 -3.18 0.18
N ILE A 55 5.42 -4.24 0.65
CA ILE A 55 6.02 -5.29 -0.20
C ILE A 55 5.23 -6.57 0.00
N TYR A 56 4.78 -7.15 -1.10
CA TYR A 56 4.21 -8.48 -1.15
C TYR A 56 5.14 -9.40 -1.93
N GLY A 57 5.47 -10.55 -1.37
CA GLY A 57 6.22 -11.63 -2.00
C GLY A 57 5.54 -12.97 -1.70
N ARG A 58 5.81 -13.98 -2.52
CA ARG A 58 5.29 -15.34 -2.30
C ARG A 58 5.92 -15.99 -1.08
N THR A 59 7.18 -15.66 -0.82
CA THR A 59 7.98 -16.18 0.29
C THR A 59 8.72 -15.04 0.98
N ASP A 60 9.12 -15.26 2.23
CA ASP A 60 9.95 -14.30 2.98
C ASP A 60 11.31 -14.07 2.30
N ASN A 61 11.83 -15.09 1.61
CA ASN A 61 13.06 -14.96 0.83
C ASN A 61 12.90 -13.99 -0.35
N ASP A 62 11.75 -14.00 -1.02
CA ASP A 62 11.44 -13.03 -2.09
C ASP A 62 11.44 -11.62 -1.53
N ILE A 63 10.76 -11.41 -0.39
CA ILE A 63 10.70 -10.10 0.29
C ILE A 63 12.11 -9.62 0.67
N ASN A 64 12.94 -10.46 1.27
CA ASN A 64 14.31 -10.12 1.63
C ASN A 64 15.17 -9.80 0.40
N THR A 65 14.96 -10.50 -0.70
CA THR A 65 15.65 -10.24 -1.99
C THR A 65 15.26 -8.86 -2.53
N ILE A 66 13.97 -8.50 -2.46
CA ILE A 66 13.46 -7.18 -2.86
C ILE A 66 14.10 -6.09 -2.03
N ILE A 67 14.06 -6.22 -0.70
CA ILE A 67 14.64 -5.27 0.24
C ILE A 67 16.14 -5.07 -0.05
N SER A 68 16.87 -6.17 -0.23
CA SER A 68 18.29 -6.13 -0.54
C SER A 68 18.58 -5.44 -1.87
N SER A 69 17.75 -5.68 -2.89
CA SER A 69 17.88 -5.06 -4.21
C SER A 69 17.64 -3.56 -4.16
N VAL A 70 16.58 -3.12 -3.46
CA VAL A 70 16.25 -1.71 -3.28
C VAL A 70 17.32 -0.98 -2.47
N ASN A 71 17.83 -1.60 -1.39
CA ASN A 71 18.91 -1.04 -0.60
C ASN A 71 20.22 -0.86 -1.40
N LYS A 72 20.57 -1.82 -2.26
CA LYS A 72 21.74 -1.71 -3.17
C LYS A 72 21.62 -0.54 -4.14
N LEU A 73 20.40 -0.13 -4.47
CA LEU A 73 20.14 1.03 -5.33
C LEU A 73 20.21 2.37 -4.58
N GLY A 74 20.60 2.35 -3.31
CA GLY A 74 20.81 3.56 -2.49
C GLY A 74 19.55 4.08 -1.81
N ILE A 75 18.48 3.26 -1.73
CA ILE A 75 17.26 3.57 -0.98
C ILE A 75 17.27 2.73 0.28
N THR A 76 17.49 3.35 1.43
CA THR A 76 17.47 2.64 2.71
C THR A 76 16.02 2.40 3.16
N LEU A 77 15.64 1.13 3.30
CA LEU A 77 14.33 0.73 3.79
C LEU A 77 14.42 0.35 5.27
N ASN A 78 13.55 0.94 6.08
CA ASN A 78 13.34 0.56 7.47
C ASN A 78 12.18 -0.45 7.53
N CYS A 79 12.52 -1.74 7.67
CA CYS A 79 11.52 -2.80 7.74
C CYS A 79 10.84 -2.80 9.10
N LYS A 80 9.50 -2.68 9.09
CA LYS A 80 8.67 -2.73 10.30
C LYS A 80 8.16 -4.15 10.61
N GLY A 81 8.58 -5.16 9.84
CA GLY A 81 8.09 -6.53 9.93
C GLY A 81 6.83 -6.79 9.10
N THR A 82 5.99 -7.70 9.55
CA THR A 82 4.72 -8.03 8.89
C THR A 82 3.79 -6.82 8.91
N ALA A 83 3.17 -6.52 7.76
CA ALA A 83 2.23 -5.41 7.67
C ALA A 83 0.94 -5.75 8.41
N GLU A 84 0.66 -5.01 9.49
CA GLU A 84 -0.61 -5.05 10.23
C GLU A 84 -1.56 -3.94 9.79
N GLY A 85 -1.03 -2.92 9.14
CA GLY A 85 -1.79 -1.79 8.60
C GLY A 85 -1.03 -1.03 7.53
N PHE A 86 -1.77 -0.46 6.57
CA PHE A 86 -1.24 0.37 5.51
C PHE A 86 -2.29 1.38 5.04
N LEU A 87 -1.98 2.67 5.05
CA LEU A 87 -2.87 3.76 4.62
C LEU A 87 -4.25 3.77 5.28
N GLY A 88 -4.31 3.47 6.58
CA GLY A 88 -5.57 3.40 7.33
C GLY A 88 -6.38 2.12 7.08
N ILE A 89 -5.82 1.17 6.34
CA ILE A 89 -6.38 -0.18 6.15
C ILE A 89 -5.70 -1.11 7.15
N ASP A 90 -6.47 -1.79 7.99
CA ASP A 90 -6.00 -2.89 8.83
C ASP A 90 -5.85 -4.15 7.98
N ILE A 91 -4.71 -4.81 8.12
CA ILE A 91 -4.39 -6.04 7.40
C ILE A 91 -4.28 -7.17 8.44
N ARG A 92 -5.20 -8.12 8.40
CA ARG A 92 -5.18 -9.30 9.28
C ARG A 92 -4.96 -10.56 8.46
N ARG A 93 -3.99 -11.36 8.88
CA ARG A 93 -3.67 -12.64 8.22
C ARG A 93 -3.95 -13.80 9.18
N GLU A 94 -4.80 -14.70 8.73
CA GLU A 94 -5.18 -15.93 9.45
C GLU A 94 -4.97 -17.13 8.53
N GLY A 95 -3.87 -17.84 8.70
CA GLY A 95 -3.48 -18.93 7.81
C GLY A 95 -3.33 -18.43 6.36
N ASN A 96 -4.14 -18.97 5.44
CA ASN A 96 -4.14 -18.59 4.02
C ASN A 96 -5.11 -17.44 3.69
N LYS A 97 -5.83 -16.92 4.68
CA LYS A 97 -6.79 -15.82 4.48
C LYS A 97 -6.19 -14.51 4.90
N THR A 98 -6.30 -13.50 4.04
CA THR A 98 -5.96 -12.11 4.37
C THR A 98 -7.23 -11.29 4.34
N THR A 99 -7.53 -10.59 5.43
CA THR A 99 -8.68 -9.69 5.57
C THR A 99 -8.19 -8.26 5.62
N LEU A 100 -8.78 -7.42 4.79
CA LEU A 100 -8.56 -5.97 4.77
C LEU A 100 -9.79 -5.29 5.36
N SER A 101 -9.61 -4.35 6.28
CA SER A 101 -10.69 -3.60 6.91
C SER A 101 -10.28 -2.16 7.20
N GLN A 102 -11.25 -1.26 7.30
CA GLN A 102 -11.03 0.14 7.63
C GLN A 102 -11.92 0.56 8.83
N PRO A 103 -11.69 0.03 10.02
CA PRO A 103 -12.55 0.29 11.18
C PRO A 103 -12.55 1.78 11.57
N GLY A 104 -11.43 2.47 11.43
CA GLY A 104 -11.32 3.90 11.70
C GLY A 104 -12.23 4.73 10.79
N LEU A 105 -12.17 4.50 9.47
CA LEU A 105 -13.02 5.18 8.50
C LEU A 105 -14.50 4.86 8.72
N THR A 106 -14.81 3.59 8.95
CA THR A 106 -16.19 3.14 9.24
C THR A 106 -16.74 3.85 10.47
N LYS A 107 -15.95 3.97 11.53
CA LYS A 107 -16.34 4.69 12.74
C LYS A 107 -16.60 6.17 12.45
N CYS A 108 -15.72 6.86 11.75
CA CYS A 108 -15.91 8.25 11.35
C CYS A 108 -17.20 8.44 10.55
N ILE A 109 -17.50 7.58 9.58
CA ILE A 109 -18.73 7.64 8.78
C ILE A 109 -19.97 7.49 9.68
N ILE A 110 -19.95 6.52 10.59
CA ILE A 110 -21.06 6.30 11.53
C ILE A 110 -21.30 7.51 12.41
N GLU A 111 -20.24 8.13 12.93
CA GLU A 111 -20.30 9.31 13.78
C GLU A 111 -20.81 10.54 13.01
N GLU A 112 -20.27 10.82 11.81
CA GLU A 112 -20.66 11.94 10.95
C GLU A 112 -22.13 11.85 10.50
N LEU A 113 -22.62 10.65 10.24
CA LEU A 113 -24.01 10.42 9.85
C LEU A 113 -24.97 10.30 11.03
N GLY A 114 -24.49 10.41 12.27
CA GLY A 114 -25.32 10.29 13.48
C GLY A 114 -25.95 8.91 13.67
N LEU A 115 -25.38 7.86 13.07
CA LEU A 115 -25.90 6.50 13.10
C LEU A 115 -25.56 5.74 14.40
N CYS A 116 -25.02 6.42 15.40
CA CYS A 116 -24.65 5.84 16.71
C CYS A 116 -25.87 5.54 17.61
N SER A 117 -27.10 5.73 17.14
CA SER A 117 -28.27 5.43 17.96
C SER A 117 -28.45 3.92 18.12
N LYS A 118 -28.63 3.47 19.36
CA LYS A 118 -28.80 2.06 19.77
C LYS A 118 -30.00 1.32 19.13
N ASN A 119 -30.76 1.99 18.27
CA ASN A 119 -32.00 1.50 17.66
C ASN A 119 -31.93 1.31 16.13
N SER A 120 -30.75 1.39 15.53
CA SER A 120 -30.63 1.09 14.11
C SER A 120 -30.63 -0.41 13.86
N THR A 121 -31.75 -0.94 13.38
CA THR A 121 -31.82 -2.30 12.87
C THR A 121 -30.99 -2.39 11.59
N PRO A 122 -30.07 -3.36 11.46
CA PRO A 122 -29.32 -3.53 10.23
C PRO A 122 -30.29 -3.84 9.08
N THR A 123 -30.42 -2.93 8.13
CA THR A 123 -31.16 -3.21 6.90
C THR A 123 -30.28 -4.11 6.03
N GLN A 124 -30.65 -5.38 5.90
CA GLN A 124 -30.03 -6.24 4.90
C GLN A 124 -30.48 -5.74 3.52
N VAL A 125 -29.56 -5.18 2.77
CA VAL A 125 -29.78 -4.95 1.34
C VAL A 125 -29.64 -6.31 0.66
N PRO A 126 -30.67 -6.82 -0.03
CA PRO A 126 -30.54 -8.06 -0.79
C PRO A 126 -29.41 -7.87 -1.81
N ALA A 127 -28.45 -8.78 -1.81
CA ALA A 127 -27.46 -8.83 -2.89
C ALA A 127 -28.23 -9.24 -4.16
N GLU A 128 -28.44 -8.28 -5.07
CA GLU A 128 -28.89 -8.59 -6.42
C GLU A 128 -27.83 -9.49 -7.05
N GLN A 129 -28.18 -10.76 -7.25
CA GLN A 129 -27.39 -11.67 -8.06
C GLN A 129 -27.51 -11.21 -9.51
N SER A 130 -26.53 -10.41 -9.97
CA SER A 130 -26.35 -10.19 -11.41
C SER A 130 -25.91 -11.52 -12.02
N PRO A 131 -26.67 -12.10 -12.95
CA PRO A 131 -26.20 -13.23 -13.70
C PRO A 131 -25.06 -12.72 -14.60
N LEU A 132 -23.85 -13.19 -14.31
CA LEU A 132 -22.74 -13.10 -15.25
C LEU A 132 -23.10 -13.94 -16.47
N ALA A 133 -23.44 -13.29 -17.55
CA ALA A 133 -23.53 -13.88 -18.88
C ALA A 133 -22.12 -14.14 -19.42
#